data_bd19f0c31b0a8fb6e011db5ff0a11e2a
#
_entry.id   bd19f0c31b0a8fb6e011db5ff0a11e2a
#
_cell.length_a   1.000
_cell.length_b   1.000
_cell.length_c   1.000
_cell.angle_alpha   90.00
_cell.angle_beta   90.00
_cell.angle_gamma   90.00
#
_symmetry.space_group_name_H-M   'P 1'
#
loop_
_entity.id
_entity.type
_entity.pdbx_description
1 polymer ?
#
loop_
_entity_poly.entity_id
_entity_poly.type
_entity_poly.pdbx_seq_one_letter_code
_entity_poly.pdbx_strand_id
1 'polypeptide(L)'
;MLGYNNANIALWSVTASKLEKSMWREAMRNIYARALLKSGQRSRACDIYAEQGDVKSIKAAMKNYRNLAGIKSVFAQNPNAPTLNYLVQDFVNNVQETLDQKSAGLDDAEWFKTIDARQVFRNDALAFVQFAINAAENTKVKSPSLWLAAASMTDYLIGNHERALAVAEKAVKAEGTQRMKDNARAIRLLVSTRTSKPTDDYTNYLLGEFRWLDSKIKEERGSNGEYDNHYTDVKDRVVHKGLEPLFRNADKDNTALALCAMMSAESNNYIMSLSKNPTDSYRNNYNVMYGPWDEY
;
A
#
# COMPACT_ATOMS: atom_id res chain seq x y z
N MET A 1 21.92 -10.45 30.44
CA MET A 1 20.79 -10.33 29.47
C MET A 1 20.87 -11.28 28.30
N LEU A 2 22.04 -11.52 27.68
CA LEU A 2 22.17 -12.47 26.53
C LEU A 2 21.72 -13.90 26.86
N GLY A 3 21.99 -14.39 28.10
CA GLY A 3 21.59 -15.74 28.50
C GLY A 3 20.09 -15.99 28.48
N TYR A 4 19.27 -15.01 28.84
CA TYR A 4 17.81 -15.12 28.80
C TYR A 4 17.26 -15.16 27.36
N ASN A 5 17.88 -14.42 26.43
CA ASN A 5 17.47 -14.45 25.03
C ASN A 5 17.74 -15.81 24.42
N ASN A 6 18.90 -16.41 24.68
CA ASN A 6 19.22 -17.76 24.19
C ASN A 6 18.30 -18.82 24.81
N ALA A 7 17.95 -18.70 26.08
CA ALA A 7 16.99 -19.59 26.74
C ALA A 7 15.59 -19.47 26.11
N ASN A 8 15.12 -18.26 25.82
CA ASN A 8 13.84 -18.03 25.13
C ASN A 8 13.84 -18.59 23.69
N ILE A 9 14.95 -18.45 22.97
CA ILE A 9 15.11 -19.05 21.64
C ILE A 9 15.05 -20.57 21.71
N ALA A 10 15.78 -21.18 22.67
CA ALA A 10 15.76 -22.62 22.87
C ALA A 10 14.38 -23.14 23.31
N LEU A 11 13.72 -22.44 24.24
CA LEU A 11 12.36 -22.79 24.70
C LEU A 11 11.36 -22.82 23.54
N TRP A 12 11.37 -21.80 22.67
CA TRP A 12 10.52 -21.79 21.48
C TRP A 12 10.83 -22.96 20.56
N SER A 13 12.08 -23.20 20.22
CA SER A 13 12.49 -24.22 19.27
C SER A 13 12.21 -25.64 19.76
N VAL A 14 12.32 -25.90 21.06
CA VAL A 14 12.18 -27.26 21.64
C VAL A 14 10.74 -27.54 22.07
N THR A 15 10.02 -26.59 22.63
CA THR A 15 8.74 -26.82 23.32
C THR A 15 7.60 -25.98 22.74
N ALA A 16 7.73 -24.65 22.79
CA ALA A 16 6.61 -23.74 22.56
C ALA A 16 6.07 -23.81 21.11
N SER A 17 6.93 -24.07 20.12
CA SER A 17 6.53 -24.23 18.72
C SER A 17 5.60 -25.40 18.49
N LYS A 18 5.65 -26.43 19.37
CA LYS A 18 4.81 -27.62 19.29
C LYS A 18 3.43 -27.46 19.93
N LEU A 19 3.22 -26.37 20.66
CA LEU A 19 1.94 -26.08 21.34
C LEU A 19 0.99 -25.32 20.42
N GLU A 20 0.59 -25.94 19.30
CA GLU A 20 -0.17 -25.28 18.23
C GLU A 20 -1.53 -24.70 18.66
N LYS A 21 -2.20 -25.35 19.61
CA LYS A 21 -3.53 -24.96 20.11
C LYS A 21 -3.49 -24.09 21.37
N SER A 22 -2.30 -23.67 21.83
CA SER A 22 -2.19 -22.84 23.02
C SER A 22 -2.69 -21.43 22.77
N MET A 23 -3.56 -20.92 23.63
CA MET A 23 -3.98 -19.51 23.64
C MET A 23 -2.81 -18.53 23.82
N TRP A 24 -1.69 -18.99 24.36
CA TRP A 24 -0.48 -18.20 24.60
C TRP A 24 0.53 -18.26 23.43
N ARG A 25 0.22 -19.02 22.38
CA ARG A 25 1.15 -19.26 21.27
C ARG A 25 1.68 -17.96 20.67
N GLU A 26 0.80 -17.02 20.36
CA GLU A 26 1.21 -15.75 19.74
C GLU A 26 2.05 -14.86 20.69
N ALA A 27 1.70 -14.85 21.97
CA ALA A 27 2.50 -14.15 22.97
C ALA A 27 3.91 -14.76 23.11
N MET A 28 4.01 -16.08 23.15
CA MET A 28 5.30 -16.77 23.18
C MET A 28 6.10 -16.55 21.90
N ARG A 29 5.44 -16.49 20.76
CA ARG A 29 6.06 -16.20 19.46
C ARG A 29 6.63 -14.77 19.41
N ASN A 30 5.94 -13.81 20.00
CA ASN A 30 6.43 -12.43 20.14
C ASN A 30 7.67 -12.35 21.06
N ILE A 31 7.66 -13.08 22.17
CA ILE A 31 8.84 -13.18 23.07
C ILE A 31 10.02 -13.78 22.32
N TYR A 32 9.80 -14.84 21.53
CA TYR A 32 10.81 -15.45 20.69
C TYR A 32 11.36 -14.48 19.64
N ALA A 33 10.50 -13.77 18.90
CA ALA A 33 10.91 -12.77 17.91
C ALA A 33 11.75 -11.66 18.55
N ARG A 34 11.34 -11.16 19.72
CA ARG A 34 12.12 -10.18 20.49
C ARG A 34 13.48 -10.72 20.94
N ALA A 35 13.56 -11.98 21.36
CA ALA A 35 14.80 -12.62 21.71
C ALA A 35 15.76 -12.76 20.51
N LEU A 36 15.24 -13.13 19.34
CA LEU A 36 15.97 -13.16 18.08
C LEU A 36 16.54 -11.78 17.74
N LEU A 37 15.71 -10.73 17.82
CA LEU A 37 16.13 -9.36 17.55
C LEU A 37 17.28 -8.93 18.48
N LYS A 38 17.17 -9.21 19.78
CA LYS A 38 18.20 -8.90 20.78
C LYS A 38 19.48 -9.73 20.62
N SER A 39 19.40 -10.88 19.98
CA SER A 39 20.54 -11.74 19.63
C SER A 39 21.11 -11.46 18.24
N GLY A 40 20.73 -10.34 17.60
CA GLY A 40 21.26 -9.94 16.29
C GLY A 40 20.61 -10.62 15.08
N GLN A 41 19.62 -11.51 15.29
CA GLN A 41 18.93 -12.23 14.21
C GLN A 41 17.72 -11.43 13.70
N ARG A 42 17.97 -10.19 13.26
CA ARG A 42 16.94 -9.21 12.87
C ARG A 42 16.00 -9.73 11.79
N SER A 43 16.51 -10.28 10.69
CA SER A 43 15.69 -10.76 9.56
C SER A 43 14.66 -11.78 10.04
N ARG A 44 15.08 -12.78 10.81
CA ARG A 44 14.17 -13.80 11.36
C ARG A 44 13.12 -13.23 12.30
N ALA A 45 13.49 -12.26 13.13
CA ALA A 45 12.54 -11.58 14.02
C ALA A 45 11.49 -10.81 13.20
N CYS A 46 11.92 -10.08 12.17
CA CYS A 46 11.02 -9.31 11.31
C CYS A 46 10.09 -10.20 10.47
N ASP A 47 10.55 -11.38 10.02
CA ASP A 47 9.70 -12.33 9.33
C ASP A 47 8.55 -12.81 10.22
N ILE A 48 8.83 -13.05 11.52
CA ILE A 48 7.79 -13.41 12.48
C ILE A 48 6.80 -12.26 12.69
N TYR A 49 7.29 -11.02 12.86
CA TYR A 49 6.42 -9.84 12.98
C TYR A 49 5.58 -9.63 11.72
N ALA A 50 6.14 -9.86 10.53
CA ALA A 50 5.41 -9.76 9.27
C ALA A 50 4.29 -10.81 9.15
N GLU A 51 4.55 -12.05 9.53
CA GLU A 51 3.55 -13.13 9.58
C GLU A 51 2.41 -12.85 10.58
N GLN A 52 2.71 -12.07 11.65
CA GLN A 52 1.72 -11.66 12.66
C GLN A 52 1.03 -10.34 12.34
N GLY A 53 1.43 -9.64 11.27
CA GLY A 53 0.92 -8.30 10.94
C GLY A 53 1.37 -7.20 11.91
N ASP A 54 2.42 -7.44 12.71
CA ASP A 54 2.96 -6.46 13.66
C ASP A 54 3.87 -5.44 12.96
N VAL A 55 3.23 -4.53 12.22
CA VAL A 55 3.88 -3.45 11.45
C VAL A 55 4.72 -2.54 12.35
N LYS A 56 4.26 -2.27 13.58
CA LYS A 56 4.97 -1.39 14.52
C LYS A 56 6.34 -1.97 14.91
N SER A 57 6.40 -3.27 15.21
CA SER A 57 7.64 -3.95 15.53
C SER A 57 8.58 -4.03 14.33
N ILE A 58 8.05 -4.23 13.10
CA ILE A 58 8.87 -4.19 11.87
C ILE A 58 9.47 -2.80 11.70
N LYS A 59 8.67 -1.74 11.77
CA LYS A 59 9.13 -0.36 11.63
C LYS A 59 10.27 -0.04 12.61
N ALA A 60 10.12 -0.43 13.86
CA ALA A 60 11.14 -0.22 14.89
C ALA A 60 12.42 -1.02 14.60
N ALA A 61 12.29 -2.31 14.27
CA ALA A 61 13.43 -3.20 14.03
C ALA A 61 14.18 -2.86 12.73
N MET A 62 13.45 -2.38 11.71
CA MET A 62 13.98 -2.07 10.37
C MET A 62 14.22 -0.56 10.17
N LYS A 63 14.22 0.25 11.20
CA LYS A 63 14.32 1.72 11.12
C LYS A 63 15.38 2.24 10.13
N ASN A 64 16.57 1.62 10.10
CA ASN A 64 17.67 2.01 9.23
C ASN A 64 17.72 1.23 7.90
N TYR A 65 16.77 0.34 7.65
CA TYR A 65 16.70 -0.56 6.49
C TYR A 65 15.45 -0.33 5.65
N ARG A 66 14.69 0.73 5.93
CA ARG A 66 13.49 1.14 5.17
C ARG A 66 13.91 1.94 3.93
N ASN A 67 14.76 1.32 3.09
CA ASN A 67 15.31 1.89 1.86
C ASN A 67 15.68 0.76 0.89
N LEU A 68 16.09 1.11 -0.33
CA LEU A 68 16.46 0.14 -1.36
C LEU A 68 17.60 -0.79 -0.93
N ALA A 69 18.60 -0.28 -0.21
CA ALA A 69 19.71 -1.10 0.28
C ALA A 69 19.24 -2.17 1.29
N GLY A 70 18.33 -1.80 2.17
CA GLY A 70 17.69 -2.74 3.10
C GLY A 70 16.86 -3.80 2.40
N ILE A 71 16.05 -3.43 1.42
CA ILE A 71 15.29 -4.36 0.58
C ILE A 71 16.23 -5.36 -0.10
N LYS A 72 17.29 -4.88 -0.77
CA LYS A 72 18.30 -5.73 -1.43
C LYS A 72 18.99 -6.69 -0.46
N SER A 73 19.31 -6.22 0.75
CA SER A 73 19.95 -7.04 1.79
C SER A 73 19.06 -8.19 2.27
N VAL A 74 17.76 -7.92 2.52
CA VAL A 74 16.80 -8.97 2.92
C VAL A 74 16.56 -9.93 1.75
N PHE A 75 16.37 -9.42 0.54
CA PHE A 75 16.16 -10.22 -0.68
C PHE A 75 17.31 -11.18 -0.95
N ALA A 76 18.56 -10.73 -0.79
CA ALA A 76 19.74 -11.58 -0.99
C ALA A 76 19.81 -12.74 0.00
N GLN A 77 19.30 -12.56 1.23
CA GLN A 77 19.24 -13.62 2.23
C GLN A 77 18.10 -14.60 1.95
N ASN A 78 16.90 -14.07 1.66
CA ASN A 78 15.70 -14.84 1.33
C ASN A 78 14.78 -14.02 0.41
N PRO A 79 14.67 -14.35 -0.90
CA PRO A 79 13.83 -13.61 -1.84
C PRO A 79 12.32 -13.75 -1.55
N ASN A 80 11.94 -14.65 -0.64
CA ASN A 80 10.55 -14.87 -0.20
C ASN A 80 10.35 -14.52 1.28
N ALA A 81 11.23 -13.74 1.87
CA ALA A 81 11.07 -13.30 3.26
C ALA A 81 9.76 -12.52 3.44
N PRO A 82 8.90 -12.88 4.42
CA PRO A 82 7.65 -12.17 4.71
C PRO A 82 7.86 -10.66 4.96
N THR A 83 8.99 -10.29 5.53
CA THR A 83 9.40 -8.90 5.76
C THR A 83 9.46 -8.07 4.46
N LEU A 84 9.76 -8.70 3.30
CA LEU A 84 9.80 -8.01 2.01
C LEU A 84 8.45 -7.44 1.59
N ASN A 85 7.34 -8.11 1.93
CA ASN A 85 5.99 -7.59 1.64
C ASN A 85 5.80 -6.22 2.27
N TYR A 86 6.25 -6.05 3.51
CA TYR A 86 6.21 -4.77 4.21
C TYR A 86 7.20 -3.76 3.62
N LEU A 87 8.47 -4.13 3.46
CA LEU A 87 9.52 -3.20 3.01
C LEU A 87 9.26 -2.66 1.60
N VAL A 88 8.76 -3.50 0.70
CA VAL A 88 8.40 -3.11 -0.67
C VAL A 88 7.23 -2.13 -0.66
N GLN A 89 6.16 -2.43 0.08
CA GLN A 89 5.02 -1.54 0.21
C GLN A 89 5.41 -0.21 0.89
N ASP A 90 6.18 -0.27 1.98
CA ASP A 90 6.68 0.92 2.68
C ASP A 90 7.53 1.81 1.78
N PHE A 91 8.37 1.22 0.93
CA PHE A 91 9.17 1.98 -0.04
C PHE A 91 8.29 2.73 -1.05
N VAL A 92 7.30 2.04 -1.64
CA VAL A 92 6.37 2.65 -2.61
C VAL A 92 5.54 3.77 -1.96
N ASN A 93 5.05 3.54 -0.73
CA ASN A 93 4.34 4.57 0.03
C ASN A 93 5.23 5.80 0.32
N ASN A 94 6.51 5.58 0.63
CA ASN A 94 7.45 6.68 0.84
C ASN A 94 7.74 7.47 -0.45
N VAL A 95 7.78 6.81 -1.62
CA VAL A 95 7.86 7.49 -2.93
C VAL A 95 6.62 8.35 -3.16
N GLN A 96 5.43 7.77 -2.94
CA GLN A 96 4.16 8.49 -3.09
C GLN A 96 4.10 9.71 -2.17
N GLU A 97 4.40 9.52 -0.89
CA GLU A 97 4.38 10.60 0.11
C GLU A 97 5.35 11.73 -0.26
N THR A 98 6.58 11.38 -0.69
CA THR A 98 7.56 12.37 -1.13
C THR A 98 7.03 13.24 -2.27
N LEU A 99 6.34 12.66 -3.24
CA LEU A 99 5.84 13.37 -4.41
C LEU A 99 4.55 14.14 -4.11
N ASP A 100 3.65 13.59 -3.30
CA ASP A 100 2.42 14.25 -2.89
C ASP A 100 2.74 15.51 -2.06
N GLN A 101 3.67 15.44 -1.09
CA GLN A 101 4.11 16.61 -0.31
C GLN A 101 4.78 17.67 -1.17
N LYS A 102 5.63 17.24 -2.10
CA LYS A 102 6.28 18.16 -3.05
C LYS A 102 5.27 18.86 -3.96
N SER A 103 4.25 18.16 -4.43
CA SER A 103 3.19 18.75 -5.25
C SER A 103 2.33 19.75 -4.47
N ALA A 104 2.17 19.54 -3.15
CA ALA A 104 1.47 20.47 -2.26
C ALA A 104 2.34 21.69 -1.84
N GLY A 105 3.58 21.79 -2.31
CA GLY A 105 4.49 22.88 -1.97
C GLY A 105 5.00 22.87 -0.53
N LEU A 106 4.88 21.75 0.18
CA LEU A 106 5.38 21.59 1.54
C LEU A 106 6.89 21.37 1.56
N ASP A 107 7.56 21.84 2.62
CA ASP A 107 8.98 21.52 2.85
C ASP A 107 9.13 20.05 3.21
N ASP A 108 9.61 19.27 2.26
CA ASP A 108 9.83 17.83 2.42
C ASP A 108 10.64 17.50 3.68
N ALA A 109 11.68 18.32 3.98
CA ALA A 109 12.56 18.06 5.12
C ALA A 109 11.83 18.24 6.46
N GLU A 110 11.00 19.26 6.60
CA GLU A 110 10.22 19.51 7.82
C GLU A 110 9.09 18.46 7.95
N TRP A 111 8.38 18.15 6.87
CA TRP A 111 7.33 17.15 6.88
C TRP A 111 7.86 15.78 7.34
N PHE A 112 8.93 15.29 6.72
CA PHE A 112 9.52 13.98 7.06
C PHE A 112 10.15 13.90 8.45
N LYS A 113 10.33 15.02 9.16
CA LYS A 113 10.69 15.00 10.60
C LYS A 113 9.49 14.67 11.48
N THR A 114 8.29 14.98 11.07
CA THR A 114 7.07 14.87 11.88
C THR A 114 6.32 13.56 11.68
N ILE A 115 6.54 12.84 10.59
CA ILE A 115 5.89 11.57 10.26
C ILE A 115 6.88 10.40 10.17
N ASP A 116 6.36 9.19 10.18
CA ASP A 116 7.16 7.96 10.05
C ASP A 116 7.42 7.55 8.58
N ALA A 117 7.39 8.49 7.65
CA ALA A 117 7.79 8.30 6.27
C ALA A 117 9.29 8.53 6.06
N ARG A 118 9.79 8.17 4.90
CA ARG A 118 11.17 8.41 4.45
C ARG A 118 11.15 9.07 3.09
N GLN A 119 11.83 10.19 2.97
CA GLN A 119 12.01 10.86 1.67
C GLN A 119 12.73 9.94 0.69
N VAL A 120 12.21 9.80 -0.52
CA VAL A 120 12.79 8.98 -1.60
C VAL A 120 13.06 9.87 -2.81
N PHE A 121 14.33 9.95 -3.19
CA PHE A 121 14.74 10.70 -4.37
C PHE A 121 14.47 9.92 -5.66
N ARG A 122 14.30 10.66 -6.78
CA ARG A 122 13.97 10.08 -8.08
C ARG A 122 14.95 8.99 -8.52
N ASN A 123 16.23 9.14 -8.26
CA ASN A 123 17.24 8.14 -8.63
C ASN A 123 17.07 6.83 -7.87
N ASP A 124 16.72 6.89 -6.59
CA ASP A 124 16.44 5.70 -5.78
C ASP A 124 15.16 5.01 -6.25
N ALA A 125 14.13 5.79 -6.64
CA ALA A 125 12.91 5.25 -7.21
C ALA A 125 13.16 4.53 -8.54
N LEU A 126 13.96 5.13 -9.44
CA LEU A 126 14.37 4.47 -10.71
C LEU A 126 15.16 3.19 -10.47
N ALA A 127 16.11 3.24 -9.54
CA ALA A 127 16.92 2.07 -9.17
C ALA A 127 16.07 0.96 -8.53
N PHE A 128 15.03 1.32 -7.76
CA PHE A 128 14.07 0.37 -7.21
C PHE A 128 13.24 -0.29 -8.31
N VAL A 129 12.71 0.47 -9.28
CA VAL A 129 11.96 -0.08 -10.41
C VAL A 129 12.75 -1.15 -11.13
N GLN A 130 14.01 -0.84 -11.48
CA GLN A 130 14.86 -1.82 -12.16
C GLN A 130 15.11 -3.06 -11.31
N PHE A 131 15.39 -2.87 -10.01
CA PHE A 131 15.57 -3.98 -9.08
C PHE A 131 14.32 -4.84 -8.96
N ALA A 132 13.13 -4.22 -8.85
CA ALA A 132 11.88 -4.94 -8.68
C ALA A 132 11.50 -5.76 -9.92
N ILE A 133 11.72 -5.24 -11.13
CA ILE A 133 11.53 -6.00 -12.38
C ILE A 133 12.45 -7.21 -12.40
N ASN A 134 13.74 -7.04 -12.13
CA ASN A 134 14.70 -8.13 -12.09
C ASN A 134 14.39 -9.16 -10.99
N ALA A 135 13.87 -8.69 -9.84
CA ALA A 135 13.43 -9.58 -8.77
C ALA A 135 12.24 -10.44 -9.19
N ALA A 136 11.28 -9.89 -9.94
CA ALA A 136 10.15 -10.64 -10.48
C ALA A 136 10.55 -11.71 -11.51
N GLU A 137 11.65 -11.51 -12.23
CA GLU A 137 12.21 -12.48 -13.20
C GLU A 137 13.01 -13.61 -12.53
N ASN A 138 13.32 -13.46 -11.24
CA ASN A 138 14.07 -14.49 -10.50
C ASN A 138 13.16 -15.70 -10.22
N THR A 139 13.50 -16.85 -10.76
CA THR A 139 12.72 -18.11 -10.63
C THR A 139 12.54 -18.61 -9.20
N LYS A 140 13.31 -18.11 -8.23
CA LYS A 140 13.15 -18.42 -6.81
C LYS A 140 12.05 -17.59 -6.14
N VAL A 141 11.59 -16.50 -6.76
CA VAL A 141 10.53 -15.64 -6.22
C VAL A 141 9.17 -16.29 -6.44
N LYS A 142 8.44 -16.52 -5.36
CA LYS A 142 7.11 -17.15 -5.39
C LYS A 142 5.97 -16.18 -5.70
N SER A 143 6.19 -14.88 -5.50
CA SER A 143 5.17 -13.83 -5.67
C SER A 143 5.68 -12.69 -6.55
N PRO A 144 5.97 -12.95 -7.84
CA PRO A 144 6.45 -11.90 -8.76
C PRO A 144 5.42 -10.76 -8.94
N SER A 145 4.11 -11.02 -8.72
CA SER A 145 3.06 -9.99 -8.77
C SER A 145 3.34 -8.83 -7.81
N LEU A 146 3.84 -9.09 -6.59
CA LEU A 146 4.22 -8.04 -5.64
C LEU A 146 5.25 -7.07 -6.23
N TRP A 147 6.31 -7.62 -6.79
CA TRP A 147 7.45 -6.86 -7.32
C TRP A 147 7.06 -6.05 -8.56
N LEU A 148 6.31 -6.67 -9.48
CA LEU A 148 5.82 -5.99 -10.68
C LEU A 148 4.81 -4.88 -10.34
N ALA A 149 3.90 -5.13 -9.39
CA ALA A 149 2.95 -4.11 -8.93
C ALA A 149 3.68 -2.91 -8.30
N ALA A 150 4.68 -3.16 -7.46
CA ALA A 150 5.50 -2.12 -6.85
C ALA A 150 6.32 -1.34 -7.89
N ALA A 151 6.91 -2.02 -8.88
CA ALA A 151 7.62 -1.37 -9.99
C ALA A 151 6.68 -0.49 -10.81
N SER A 152 5.49 -1.00 -11.17
CA SER A 152 4.49 -0.25 -11.92
C SER A 152 4.01 1.00 -11.17
N MET A 153 3.66 0.88 -9.90
CA MET A 153 3.25 2.04 -9.09
C MET A 153 4.36 3.07 -8.97
N THR A 154 5.60 2.64 -8.75
CA THR A 154 6.74 3.55 -8.68
C THR A 154 6.98 4.26 -10.01
N ASP A 155 6.90 3.55 -11.14
CA ASP A 155 7.01 4.15 -12.48
C ASP A 155 5.90 5.16 -12.75
N TYR A 156 4.65 4.85 -12.37
CA TYR A 156 3.53 5.78 -12.45
C TYR A 156 3.84 7.08 -11.68
N LEU A 157 4.28 6.95 -10.43
CA LEU A 157 4.57 8.10 -9.55
C LEU A 157 5.68 8.99 -10.11
N ILE A 158 6.69 8.43 -10.77
CA ILE A 158 7.79 9.21 -11.37
C ILE A 158 7.54 9.61 -12.83
N GLY A 159 6.35 9.36 -13.37
CA GLY A 159 5.89 9.86 -14.67
C GLY A 159 6.22 8.94 -15.87
N ASN A 160 6.66 7.70 -15.65
CA ASN A 160 6.94 6.73 -16.73
C ASN A 160 5.68 5.90 -17.07
N HIS A 161 4.58 6.55 -17.47
CA HIS A 161 3.25 5.96 -17.51
C HIS A 161 3.12 4.78 -18.47
N GLU A 162 3.72 4.84 -19.66
CA GLU A 162 3.65 3.75 -20.65
C GLU A 162 4.33 2.47 -20.12
N ARG A 163 5.52 2.61 -19.53
CA ARG A 163 6.20 1.47 -18.90
C ARG A 163 5.41 0.96 -17.70
N ALA A 164 4.87 1.86 -16.89
CA ALA A 164 4.03 1.50 -15.75
C ALA A 164 2.84 0.63 -16.18
N LEU A 165 2.13 0.98 -17.26
CA LEU A 165 1.01 0.20 -17.77
C LEU A 165 1.46 -1.20 -18.22
N ALA A 166 2.52 -1.28 -19.03
CA ALA A 166 3.03 -2.56 -19.50
C ALA A 166 3.47 -3.50 -18.37
N VAL A 167 4.05 -2.92 -17.29
CA VAL A 167 4.42 -3.69 -16.08
C VAL A 167 3.20 -4.08 -15.26
N ALA A 168 2.19 -3.19 -15.12
CA ALA A 168 0.93 -3.51 -14.42
C ALA A 168 0.18 -4.68 -15.06
N GLU A 169 0.13 -4.73 -16.39
CA GLU A 169 -0.49 -5.85 -17.12
C GLU A 169 0.20 -7.19 -16.87
N LYS A 170 1.54 -7.17 -16.73
CA LYS A 170 2.30 -8.36 -16.32
C LYS A 170 2.01 -8.72 -14.86
N ALA A 171 1.93 -7.72 -13.96
CA ALA A 171 1.68 -7.93 -12.55
C ALA A 171 0.35 -8.64 -12.26
N VAL A 172 -0.72 -8.26 -12.97
CA VAL A 172 -2.06 -8.88 -12.83
C VAL A 172 -2.04 -10.37 -13.20
N LYS A 173 -1.19 -10.75 -14.17
CA LYS A 173 -1.09 -12.14 -14.66
C LYS A 173 -0.07 -12.98 -13.89
N ALA A 174 0.80 -12.33 -13.12
CA ALA A 174 1.89 -12.99 -12.41
C ALA A 174 1.40 -13.77 -11.17
N GLU A 175 2.20 -14.73 -10.72
CA GLU A 175 1.92 -15.47 -9.49
C GLU A 175 1.98 -14.57 -8.25
N GLY A 176 1.11 -14.87 -7.28
CA GLY A 176 1.00 -14.13 -6.03
C GLY A 176 -0.31 -14.48 -5.30
N THR A 177 -0.46 -13.96 -4.08
CA THR A 177 -1.72 -14.08 -3.34
C THR A 177 -2.83 -13.30 -4.03
N GLN A 178 -4.10 -13.64 -3.73
CA GLN A 178 -5.24 -12.90 -4.28
C GLN A 178 -5.15 -11.39 -3.97
N ARG A 179 -4.74 -11.04 -2.75
CA ARG A 179 -4.54 -9.63 -2.35
C ARG A 179 -3.48 -8.92 -3.19
N MET A 180 -2.38 -9.60 -3.56
CA MET A 180 -1.35 -9.03 -4.44
C MET A 180 -1.89 -8.82 -5.86
N LYS A 181 -2.67 -9.77 -6.38
CA LYS A 181 -3.33 -9.66 -7.71
C LYS A 181 -4.40 -8.56 -7.72
N ASP A 182 -5.18 -8.43 -6.67
CA ASP A 182 -6.16 -7.36 -6.51
C ASP A 182 -5.47 -5.97 -6.45
N ASN A 183 -4.35 -5.86 -5.71
CA ASN A 183 -3.56 -4.63 -5.69
C ASN A 183 -2.94 -4.32 -7.06
N ALA A 184 -2.42 -5.32 -7.77
CA ALA A 184 -1.92 -5.13 -9.14
C ALA A 184 -3.03 -4.65 -10.11
N ARG A 185 -4.26 -5.15 -9.95
CA ARG A 185 -5.44 -4.69 -10.72
C ARG A 185 -5.78 -3.24 -10.40
N ALA A 186 -5.76 -2.85 -9.12
CA ALA A 186 -5.98 -1.47 -8.69
C ALA A 186 -4.94 -0.51 -9.28
N ILE A 187 -3.67 -0.90 -9.25
CA ILE A 187 -2.57 -0.12 -9.86
C ILE A 187 -2.74 -0.02 -11.36
N ARG A 188 -3.09 -1.10 -12.05
CA ARG A 188 -3.37 -1.08 -13.50
C ARG A 188 -4.49 -0.10 -13.83
N LEU A 189 -5.57 -0.10 -13.05
CA LEU A 189 -6.67 0.85 -13.22
C LEU A 189 -6.17 2.30 -13.08
N LEU A 190 -5.44 2.62 -12.01
CA LEU A 190 -4.88 3.97 -11.80
C LEU A 190 -3.96 4.37 -12.96
N VAL A 191 -3.03 3.51 -13.36
CA VAL A 191 -2.08 3.80 -14.44
C VAL A 191 -2.79 4.02 -15.77
N SER A 192 -3.85 3.25 -16.06
CA SER A 192 -4.63 3.36 -17.29
C SER A 192 -5.23 4.76 -17.50
N THR A 193 -5.50 5.50 -16.42
CA THR A 193 -6.03 6.87 -16.49
C THR A 193 -5.05 7.87 -17.12
N ARG A 194 -3.74 7.54 -17.13
CA ARG A 194 -2.70 8.39 -17.72
C ARG A 194 -2.32 8.02 -19.14
N THR A 195 -2.72 6.85 -19.61
CA THR A 195 -2.34 6.32 -20.93
C THR A 195 -3.52 6.13 -21.87
N SER A 196 -4.74 6.12 -21.34
CA SER A 196 -5.95 5.93 -22.12
C SER A 196 -6.58 7.25 -22.54
N LYS A 197 -7.42 7.18 -23.60
CA LYS A 197 -8.29 8.29 -24.01
C LYS A 197 -9.72 8.01 -23.53
N PRO A 198 -10.54 9.03 -23.24
CA PRO A 198 -11.91 8.88 -22.76
C PRO A 198 -12.88 8.51 -23.90
N THR A 199 -12.72 7.28 -24.41
CA THR A 199 -13.57 6.64 -25.43
C THR A 199 -14.69 5.84 -24.77
N ASP A 200 -15.69 5.43 -25.55
CA ASP A 200 -16.79 4.58 -25.05
C ASP A 200 -16.27 3.21 -24.56
N ASP A 201 -15.30 2.62 -25.28
CA ASP A 201 -14.67 1.36 -24.87
C ASP A 201 -13.96 1.51 -23.52
N TYR A 202 -13.22 2.61 -23.32
CA TYR A 202 -12.56 2.88 -22.04
C TYR A 202 -13.59 3.15 -20.94
N THR A 203 -14.69 3.82 -21.24
CA THR A 203 -15.79 4.03 -20.29
C THR A 203 -16.42 2.70 -19.87
N ASN A 204 -16.63 1.78 -20.80
CA ASN A 204 -17.14 0.44 -20.48
C ASN A 204 -16.15 -0.36 -19.60
N TYR A 205 -14.85 -0.25 -19.90
CA TYR A 205 -13.80 -0.83 -19.04
C TYR A 205 -13.87 -0.25 -17.61
N LEU A 206 -13.96 1.08 -17.48
CA LEU A 206 -14.07 1.75 -16.18
C LEU A 206 -15.29 1.30 -15.38
N LEU A 207 -16.46 1.14 -16.02
CA LEU A 207 -17.66 0.64 -15.34
C LEU A 207 -17.44 -0.75 -14.73
N GLY A 208 -16.71 -1.62 -15.40
CA GLY A 208 -16.34 -2.94 -14.89
C GLY A 208 -15.39 -2.85 -13.68
N GLU A 209 -14.38 -1.98 -13.77
CA GLU A 209 -13.40 -1.79 -12.70
C GLU A 209 -14.01 -1.12 -11.46
N PHE A 210 -14.90 -0.15 -11.61
CA PHE A 210 -15.60 0.49 -10.49
C PHE A 210 -16.55 -0.49 -9.78
N ARG A 211 -17.28 -1.33 -10.51
CA ARG A 211 -18.10 -2.40 -9.90
C ARG A 211 -17.25 -3.36 -9.08
N TRP A 212 -16.07 -3.71 -9.59
CA TRP A 212 -15.11 -4.53 -8.84
C TRP A 212 -14.59 -3.80 -7.59
N LEU A 213 -14.19 -2.52 -7.67
CA LEU A 213 -13.77 -1.73 -6.51
C LEU A 213 -14.87 -1.66 -5.45
N ASP A 214 -16.10 -1.40 -5.85
CA ASP A 214 -17.25 -1.33 -4.93
C ASP A 214 -17.50 -2.68 -4.23
N SER A 215 -17.27 -3.80 -4.91
CA SER A 215 -17.35 -5.12 -4.27
C SER A 215 -16.26 -5.29 -3.21
N LYS A 216 -15.02 -4.85 -3.52
CA LYS A 216 -13.90 -4.93 -2.58
C LYS A 216 -14.07 -4.01 -1.36
N ILE A 217 -14.58 -2.80 -1.56
CA ILE A 217 -14.93 -1.88 -0.48
C ILE A 217 -15.96 -2.52 0.46
N LYS A 218 -16.99 -3.18 -0.09
CA LYS A 218 -18.00 -3.88 0.71
C LYS A 218 -17.44 -5.08 1.46
N GLU A 219 -16.56 -5.87 0.84
CA GLU A 219 -15.90 -7.01 1.47
C GLU A 219 -15.06 -6.58 2.69
N GLU A 220 -14.28 -5.51 2.58
CA GLU A 220 -13.46 -5.00 3.69
C GLU A 220 -14.28 -4.36 4.81
N ARG A 221 -15.36 -3.62 4.47
CA ARG A 221 -16.28 -3.04 5.48
C ARG A 221 -16.95 -4.10 6.35
N GLY A 222 -17.28 -5.25 5.79
CA GLY A 222 -17.89 -6.37 6.52
C GLY A 222 -17.00 -6.93 7.62
N SER A 223 -15.67 -6.76 7.51
CA SER A 223 -14.71 -7.30 8.47
C SER A 223 -14.38 -6.38 9.64
N ASN A 224 -14.38 -5.05 9.45
CA ASN A 224 -13.87 -4.08 10.44
C ASN A 224 -14.81 -2.92 10.77
N GLY A 225 -15.90 -2.73 10.02
CA GLY A 225 -16.84 -1.61 10.25
C GLY A 225 -16.27 -0.21 9.98
N GLU A 226 -15.02 -0.11 9.52
CA GLU A 226 -14.34 1.15 9.25
C GLU A 226 -14.62 1.62 7.81
N TYR A 227 -14.77 2.94 7.66
CA TYR A 227 -14.96 3.57 6.34
C TYR A 227 -13.66 3.62 5.56
N ASP A 228 -12.56 3.92 6.24
CA ASP A 228 -11.23 3.99 5.65
C ASP A 228 -10.69 2.59 5.39
N ASN A 229 -10.81 2.14 4.16
CA ASN A 229 -10.17 0.93 3.70
C ASN A 229 -9.34 1.21 2.43
N HIS A 230 -8.39 0.33 2.17
CA HIS A 230 -7.47 0.45 1.05
C HIS A 230 -8.14 0.71 -0.30
N TYR A 231 -9.27 0.06 -0.58
CA TYR A 231 -9.96 0.21 -1.88
C TYR A 231 -10.76 1.52 -1.97
N THR A 232 -11.17 2.10 -0.86
CA THR A 232 -11.73 3.46 -0.82
C THR A 232 -10.66 4.49 -1.22
N ASP A 233 -9.45 4.40 -0.65
CA ASP A 233 -8.32 5.27 -1.02
C ASP A 233 -7.91 5.09 -2.49
N VAL A 234 -7.94 3.84 -2.99
CA VAL A 234 -7.68 3.56 -4.42
C VAL A 234 -8.73 4.25 -5.30
N LYS A 235 -10.02 4.14 -4.95
CA LYS A 235 -11.13 4.75 -5.70
C LYS A 235 -10.98 6.27 -5.74
N ASP A 236 -10.71 6.86 -4.59
CA ASP A 236 -10.46 8.29 -4.45
C ASP A 236 -9.31 8.76 -5.35
N ARG A 237 -8.16 8.09 -5.25
CA ARG A 237 -6.99 8.42 -6.05
C ARG A 237 -7.22 8.23 -7.56
N VAL A 238 -7.95 7.17 -7.97
CA VAL A 238 -8.32 6.94 -9.38
C VAL A 238 -9.19 8.08 -9.90
N VAL A 239 -10.16 8.56 -9.11
CA VAL A 239 -11.03 9.67 -9.52
C VAL A 239 -10.25 10.98 -9.56
N HIS A 240 -9.68 11.41 -8.44
CA HIS A 240 -9.11 12.76 -8.32
C HIS A 240 -7.76 12.92 -9.00
N LYS A 241 -6.86 11.94 -8.92
CA LYS A 241 -5.54 12.02 -9.57
C LYS A 241 -5.52 11.43 -10.98
N GLY A 242 -6.58 10.72 -11.41
CA GLY A 242 -6.65 10.03 -12.68
C GLY A 242 -7.74 10.53 -13.61
N LEU A 243 -8.99 10.20 -13.31
CA LEU A 243 -10.11 10.38 -14.24
C LEU A 243 -10.55 11.84 -14.38
N GLU A 244 -10.61 12.58 -13.29
CA GLU A 244 -10.98 13.99 -13.34
C GLU A 244 -10.05 14.76 -14.29
N PRO A 245 -8.71 14.72 -14.13
CA PRO A 245 -7.82 15.39 -15.08
C PRO A 245 -7.92 14.83 -16.51
N LEU A 246 -8.16 13.52 -16.68
CA LEU A 246 -8.33 12.91 -18.00
C LEU A 246 -9.53 13.49 -18.73
N PHE A 247 -10.69 13.57 -18.08
CA PHE A 247 -11.92 14.07 -18.69
C PHE A 247 -11.88 15.59 -18.89
N ARG A 248 -11.33 16.34 -17.95
CA ARG A 248 -11.13 17.81 -18.09
C ARG A 248 -10.22 18.13 -19.27
N ASN A 249 -9.09 17.45 -19.41
CA ASN A 249 -8.16 17.67 -20.52
C ASN A 249 -8.74 17.25 -21.90
N ALA A 250 -9.87 16.56 -21.90
CA ALA A 250 -10.60 16.18 -23.10
C ALA A 250 -11.85 17.03 -23.32
N ASP A 251 -11.93 18.21 -22.70
CA ASP A 251 -13.07 19.15 -22.76
C ASP A 251 -14.41 18.50 -22.33
N LYS A 252 -14.36 17.55 -21.40
CA LYS A 252 -15.52 16.85 -20.82
C LYS A 252 -15.76 17.27 -19.36
N ASP A 253 -15.80 18.57 -19.10
CA ASP A 253 -15.89 19.17 -17.77
C ASP A 253 -17.08 18.67 -16.96
N ASN A 254 -18.25 18.49 -17.60
CA ASN A 254 -19.42 17.95 -16.91
C ASN A 254 -19.20 16.53 -16.38
N THR A 255 -18.43 15.69 -17.08
CA THR A 255 -18.08 14.34 -16.63
C THR A 255 -17.09 14.41 -15.48
N ALA A 256 -16.07 15.27 -15.57
CA ALA A 256 -15.11 15.49 -14.50
C ALA A 256 -15.82 15.95 -13.22
N LEU A 257 -16.70 16.96 -13.32
CA LEU A 257 -17.50 17.47 -12.20
C LEU A 257 -18.43 16.40 -11.60
N ALA A 258 -19.08 15.59 -12.44
CA ALA A 258 -19.96 14.51 -11.99
C ALA A 258 -19.19 13.44 -11.19
N LEU A 259 -17.96 13.10 -11.60
CA LEU A 259 -17.11 12.18 -10.86
C LEU A 259 -16.76 12.71 -9.46
N CYS A 260 -16.40 13.99 -9.35
CA CYS A 260 -16.14 14.66 -8.08
C CYS A 260 -17.38 14.69 -7.20
N ALA A 261 -18.53 15.06 -7.77
CA ALA A 261 -19.81 15.09 -7.05
C ALA A 261 -20.23 13.69 -6.53
N MET A 262 -19.95 12.65 -7.29
CA MET A 262 -20.22 11.26 -6.86
C MET A 262 -19.40 10.90 -5.62
N MET A 263 -18.10 11.20 -5.60
CA MET A 263 -17.24 10.94 -4.44
C MET A 263 -17.70 11.72 -3.21
N SER A 264 -18.09 12.99 -3.37
CA SER A 264 -18.67 13.80 -2.30
C SER A 264 -19.94 13.19 -1.72
N ALA A 265 -20.85 12.76 -2.59
CA ALA A 265 -22.11 12.16 -2.17
C ALA A 265 -21.89 10.86 -1.36
N GLU A 266 -20.91 10.04 -1.74
CA GLU A 266 -20.55 8.83 -1.01
C GLU A 266 -20.02 9.16 0.40
N SER A 267 -19.12 10.13 0.53
CA SER A 267 -18.61 10.59 1.81
C SER A 267 -19.71 11.15 2.71
N ASN A 268 -20.60 11.97 2.15
CA ASN A 268 -21.74 12.54 2.88
C ASN A 268 -22.71 11.45 3.38
N ASN A 269 -23.04 10.49 2.53
CA ASN A 269 -23.92 9.39 2.91
C ASN A 269 -23.35 8.57 4.07
N TYR A 270 -22.03 8.37 4.08
CA TYR A 270 -21.36 7.69 5.18
C TYR A 270 -21.45 8.49 6.49
N ILE A 271 -21.08 9.78 6.48
CA ILE A 271 -21.16 10.67 7.65
C ILE A 271 -22.58 10.70 8.20
N MET A 272 -23.58 10.84 7.32
CA MET A 272 -25.00 10.82 7.67
C MET A 272 -25.42 9.50 8.34
N SER A 273 -24.84 8.37 7.89
CA SER A 273 -25.16 7.05 8.46
C SER A 273 -24.62 6.84 9.87
N LEU A 274 -23.55 7.56 10.26
CA LEU A 274 -22.94 7.47 11.59
C LEU A 274 -23.66 8.31 12.64
N SER A 275 -24.53 9.22 12.24
CA SER A 275 -25.18 10.17 13.13
C SER A 275 -26.60 9.78 13.47
N LYS A 276 -26.97 9.96 14.76
CA LYS A 276 -28.37 9.89 15.20
C LYS A 276 -29.18 11.09 14.70
N ASN A 277 -28.51 12.21 14.44
CA ASN A 277 -29.08 13.40 13.82
C ASN A 277 -28.22 13.77 12.60
N PRO A 278 -28.61 13.34 11.40
CA PRO A 278 -27.84 13.60 10.18
C PRO A 278 -27.54 15.08 9.93
N THR A 279 -28.46 15.97 10.29
CA THR A 279 -28.30 17.42 10.09
C THR A 279 -27.18 18.00 10.96
N ASP A 280 -27.11 17.57 12.22
CA ASP A 280 -26.07 18.03 13.13
C ASP A 280 -24.71 17.43 12.77
N SER A 281 -24.69 16.17 12.35
CA SER A 281 -23.47 15.52 11.86
C SER A 281 -22.90 16.25 10.65
N TYR A 282 -23.75 16.58 9.69
CA TYR A 282 -23.35 17.35 8.51
C TYR A 282 -22.72 18.70 8.88
N ARG A 283 -23.33 19.42 9.82
CA ARG A 283 -22.80 20.71 10.30
C ARG A 283 -21.49 20.57 11.06
N ASN A 284 -21.40 19.59 11.97
CA ASN A 284 -20.26 19.39 12.84
C ASN A 284 -19.05 18.78 12.11
N ASN A 285 -19.29 18.02 11.05
CA ASN A 285 -18.25 17.38 10.25
C ASN A 285 -18.01 18.11 8.92
N TYR A 286 -18.49 19.34 8.79
CA TYR A 286 -18.21 20.16 7.62
C TYR A 286 -16.70 20.26 7.34
N ASN A 287 -15.86 20.29 8.38
CA ASN A 287 -14.40 20.30 8.29
C ASN A 287 -13.80 18.95 7.85
N VAL A 288 -14.50 17.82 7.99
CA VAL A 288 -14.05 16.50 7.50
C VAL A 288 -14.18 16.40 5.99
N MET A 289 -14.96 17.31 5.40
CA MET A 289 -15.09 17.46 3.94
C MET A 289 -13.90 18.23 3.31
N TYR A 290 -12.98 18.76 4.11
CA TYR A 290 -11.71 19.29 3.66
C TYR A 290 -10.77 18.13 3.31
N GLY A 291 -10.99 17.59 2.22
CA GLY A 291 -10.09 16.65 1.61
C GLY A 291 -9.79 17.18 0.22
N PRO A 292 -10.02 16.38 -0.77
CA PRO A 292 -9.71 16.70 -2.17
C PRO A 292 -10.55 17.85 -2.77
N TRP A 293 -11.51 18.42 -2.02
CA TRP A 293 -12.42 19.48 -2.50
C TRP A 293 -11.82 20.87 -2.50
N ASP A 294 -10.82 21.12 -1.65
CA ASP A 294 -10.16 22.43 -1.56
C ASP A 294 -9.22 22.69 -2.76
N GLU A 295 -9.08 21.71 -3.64
CA GLU A 295 -8.29 21.84 -4.89
C GLU A 295 -9.15 22.24 -6.11
N TYR A 296 -10.47 22.49 -5.94
CA TYR A 296 -11.43 22.91 -6.98
C TYR A 296 -12.13 24.22 -6.58
#